data_c9a46e2a2c32814d8ef3a1d134db89eb
#
_entry.id   c9a46e2a2c32814d8ef3a1d134db89eb
#
_cell.length_a   1.000
_cell.length_b   1.000
_cell.length_c   1.000
_cell.angle_alpha   90.00
_cell.angle_beta   90.00
_cell.angle_gamma   90.00
#
_symmetry.space_group_name_H-M   'P 1'
#
loop_
_entity.id
_entity.type
_entity.pdbx_description
1 polymer ?
#
loop_
_entity_poly.entity_id
_entity_poly.type
_entity_poly.pdbx_seq_one_letter_code
_entity_poly.pdbx_strand_id
1 'polypeptide(L)'
;HPHPAALDDALTAYRWLVETTSPQAHTVVAGESAGGGLALALLTALHAAGDDLPAAAVLISPWVDMTLTAASLDDRADLDPFTSRAGLEMNVGAYLQGQDPKAPSASPLFADLAGLPPTLILVGTNDALLDDATRLNDLARRAGVAVTLNVADEMYHMWPIMSSFLPEARQAVQEIGEFVRAHTNPSDHSTD
;
A
#
# COMPACT_ATOMS: atom_id res chain seq x y z
N HIS A 1 13.43 2.10 15.55
CA HIS A 1 12.28 2.11 16.45
C HIS A 1 11.30 1.02 16.05
N PRO A 2 10.85 0.16 16.98
CA PRO A 2 9.88 -0.90 16.71
C PRO A 2 8.46 -0.34 16.50
N HIS A 3 7.54 -1.23 16.07
CA HIS A 3 6.12 -0.94 16.04
C HIS A 3 5.62 -0.44 17.42
N PRO A 4 4.74 0.62 17.48
CA PRO A 4 4.09 1.30 16.36
C PRO A 4 4.77 2.59 15.90
N ALA A 5 6.02 2.88 16.25
CA ALA A 5 6.66 4.18 16.06
C ALA A 5 6.52 4.75 14.62
N ALA A 6 6.67 3.89 13.59
CA ALA A 6 6.53 4.34 12.20
C ALA A 6 5.10 4.81 11.88
N LEU A 7 4.09 4.14 12.43
CA LEU A 7 2.69 4.54 12.27
C LEU A 7 2.40 5.85 13.00
N ASP A 8 2.91 6.02 14.22
CA ASP A 8 2.75 7.25 15.00
C ASP A 8 3.39 8.46 14.29
N ASP A 9 4.58 8.26 13.71
CA ASP A 9 5.26 9.28 12.92
C ASP A 9 4.46 9.61 11.64
N ALA A 10 3.94 8.61 10.94
CA ALA A 10 3.13 8.79 9.73
C ALA A 10 1.83 9.55 10.03
N LEU A 11 1.13 9.22 11.11
CA LEU A 11 -0.06 9.93 11.57
C LEU A 11 0.25 11.39 11.88
N THR A 12 1.35 11.64 12.61
CA THR A 12 1.79 12.99 12.94
C THR A 12 2.11 13.81 11.69
N ALA A 13 2.85 13.23 10.76
CA ALA A 13 3.23 13.89 9.51
C ALA A 13 2.00 14.19 8.63
N TYR A 14 1.07 13.24 8.51
CA TYR A 14 -0.14 13.43 7.71
C TYR A 14 -1.03 14.55 8.29
N ARG A 15 -1.30 14.53 9.60
CA ARG A 15 -2.10 15.57 10.27
C ARG A 15 -1.48 16.95 10.10
N TRP A 16 -0.17 17.05 10.31
CA TRP A 16 0.57 18.30 10.08
C TRP A 16 0.44 18.79 8.63
N LEU A 17 0.57 17.89 7.65
CA LEU A 17 0.44 18.23 6.23
C LEU A 17 -0.93 18.82 5.91
N VAL A 18 -2.01 18.15 6.35
CA VAL A 18 -3.39 18.59 6.11
C VAL A 18 -3.68 19.94 6.78
N GLU A 19 -3.22 20.11 8.02
CA GLU A 19 -3.44 21.35 8.78
C GLU A 19 -2.69 22.55 8.21
N THR A 20 -1.49 22.34 7.64
CA THR A 20 -0.57 23.45 7.35
C THR A 20 -0.41 23.76 5.87
N THR A 21 -0.56 22.77 4.98
CA THR A 21 -0.12 22.95 3.58
C THR A 21 -1.10 22.50 2.52
N SER A 22 -1.87 21.46 2.73
CA SER A 22 -2.69 20.87 1.66
C SER A 22 -3.97 20.25 2.22
N PRO A 23 -5.15 20.67 1.74
CA PRO A 23 -6.39 19.97 2.07
C PRO A 23 -6.30 18.48 1.68
N GLN A 24 -6.91 17.63 2.49
CA GLN A 24 -6.97 16.18 2.26
C GLN A 24 -7.49 15.80 0.87
N ALA A 25 -8.40 16.59 0.30
CA ALA A 25 -8.95 16.38 -1.04
C ALA A 25 -7.91 16.48 -2.19
N HIS A 26 -6.73 17.04 -1.92
CA HIS A 26 -5.63 17.16 -2.88
C HIS A 26 -4.40 16.32 -2.46
N THR A 27 -4.56 15.47 -1.46
CA THR A 27 -3.48 14.63 -0.93
C THR A 27 -3.68 13.19 -1.37
N VAL A 28 -2.63 12.54 -1.83
CA VAL A 28 -2.58 11.09 -2.09
C VAL A 28 -1.49 10.49 -1.21
N VAL A 29 -1.81 9.40 -0.53
CA VAL A 29 -0.82 8.62 0.20
C VAL A 29 -0.30 7.51 -0.69
N ALA A 30 1.01 7.40 -0.82
CA ALA A 30 1.65 6.36 -1.62
C ALA A 30 2.71 5.63 -0.79
N GLY A 31 2.85 4.31 -1.06
CA GLY A 31 3.89 3.53 -0.42
C GLY A 31 4.23 2.28 -1.21
N GLU A 32 5.48 1.83 -1.09
CA GLU A 32 5.95 0.59 -1.69
C GLU A 32 6.42 -0.40 -0.62
N SER A 33 6.24 -1.69 -0.84
CA SER A 33 6.68 -2.77 0.05
C SER A 33 6.18 -2.56 1.49
N ALA A 34 7.06 -2.48 2.48
CA ALA A 34 6.74 -2.12 3.86
C ALA A 34 6.08 -0.73 3.96
N GLY A 35 6.47 0.23 3.09
CA GLY A 35 5.82 1.54 2.98
C GLY A 35 4.38 1.44 2.47
N GLY A 36 4.06 0.47 1.61
CA GLY A 36 2.68 0.16 1.20
C GLY A 36 1.83 -0.36 2.36
N GLY A 37 2.40 -1.23 3.20
CA GLY A 37 1.78 -1.65 4.45
C GLY A 37 1.57 -0.50 5.43
N LEU A 38 2.58 0.37 5.60
CA LEU A 38 2.48 1.56 6.45
C LEU A 38 1.43 2.56 5.93
N ALA A 39 1.36 2.76 4.62
CA ALA A 39 0.33 3.60 3.99
C ALA A 39 -1.08 3.09 4.28
N LEU A 40 -1.31 1.78 4.14
CA LEU A 40 -2.60 1.18 4.47
C LEU A 40 -2.91 1.26 5.98
N ALA A 41 -1.92 1.02 6.85
CA ALA A 41 -2.07 1.16 8.30
C ALA A 41 -2.41 2.60 8.70
N LEU A 42 -1.78 3.60 8.06
CA LEU A 42 -2.12 5.01 8.22
C LEU A 42 -3.59 5.27 7.87
N LEU A 43 -4.05 4.81 6.70
CA LEU A 43 -5.44 5.02 6.26
C LEU A 43 -6.46 4.40 7.22
N THR A 44 -6.21 3.17 7.66
CA THR A 44 -7.11 2.48 8.61
C THR A 44 -7.12 3.16 9.99
N ALA A 45 -5.97 3.67 10.44
CA ALA A 45 -5.87 4.40 11.71
C ALA A 45 -6.56 5.77 11.65
N LEU A 46 -6.40 6.54 10.56
CA LEU A 46 -7.12 7.80 10.33
C LEU A 46 -8.63 7.56 10.31
N HIS A 47 -9.09 6.55 9.54
CA HIS A 47 -10.51 6.19 9.48
C HIS A 47 -11.08 5.84 10.85
N ALA A 48 -10.39 5.00 11.62
CA ALA A 48 -10.80 4.61 12.96
C ALA A 48 -10.84 5.79 13.95
N ALA A 49 -9.98 6.81 13.76
CA ALA A 49 -9.97 8.02 14.55
C ALA A 49 -11.06 9.04 14.14
N GLY A 50 -11.70 8.85 12.99
CA GLY A 50 -12.62 9.81 12.39
C GLY A 50 -11.91 11.03 11.79
N ASP A 51 -10.62 10.90 11.50
CA ASP A 51 -9.84 11.91 10.81
C ASP A 51 -10.19 11.94 9.31
N ASP A 52 -9.98 13.08 8.66
CA ASP A 52 -10.15 13.21 7.21
C ASP A 52 -9.15 12.33 6.45
N LEU A 53 -9.66 11.56 5.51
CA LEU A 53 -8.84 10.68 4.66
C LEU A 53 -8.29 11.43 3.43
N PRO A 54 -7.14 11.00 2.87
CA PRO A 54 -6.66 11.51 1.59
C PRO A 54 -7.62 11.18 0.45
N ALA A 55 -7.49 11.90 -0.67
CA ALA A 55 -8.31 11.69 -1.86
C ALA A 55 -8.16 10.31 -2.47
N ALA A 56 -6.97 9.72 -2.37
CA ALA A 56 -6.67 8.39 -2.90
C ALA A 56 -5.40 7.79 -2.25
N ALA A 57 -5.17 6.49 -2.54
CA ALA A 57 -3.94 5.79 -2.16
C ALA A 57 -3.31 5.05 -3.34
N VAL A 58 -1.98 4.93 -3.35
CA VAL A 58 -1.21 4.12 -4.30
C VAL A 58 -0.30 3.17 -3.53
N LEU A 59 -0.49 1.87 -3.73
CA LEU A 59 0.23 0.82 -3.05
C LEU A 59 1.00 -0.03 -4.07
N ILE A 60 2.33 -0.02 -3.98
CA ILE A 60 3.21 -0.75 -4.91
C ILE A 60 3.80 -1.94 -4.18
N SER A 61 3.54 -3.16 -4.68
CA SER A 61 4.06 -4.38 -4.05
C SER A 61 3.83 -4.39 -2.51
N PRO A 62 2.61 -4.09 -2.00
CA PRO A 62 2.43 -3.78 -0.59
C PRO A 62 2.60 -5.00 0.30
N TRP A 63 3.40 -4.88 1.37
CA TRP A 63 3.52 -5.88 2.42
C TRP A 63 2.52 -5.57 3.54
N VAL A 64 1.41 -6.29 3.59
CA VAL A 64 0.26 -6.00 4.47
C VAL A 64 -0.04 -7.11 5.48
N ASP A 65 0.67 -8.24 5.44
CA ASP A 65 0.49 -9.38 6.33
C ASP A 65 1.84 -9.83 6.95
N MET A 66 2.09 -9.47 8.20
CA MET A 66 3.29 -9.86 8.93
C MET A 66 3.23 -11.28 9.49
N THR A 67 2.14 -12.01 9.26
CA THR A 67 2.08 -13.45 9.61
C THR A 67 2.81 -14.32 8.59
N LEU A 68 3.17 -13.76 7.43
CA LEU A 68 3.89 -14.44 6.35
C LEU A 68 3.21 -15.73 5.87
N THR A 69 1.89 -15.73 5.80
CA THR A 69 1.09 -16.92 5.41
C THR A 69 0.83 -17.00 3.91
N ALA A 70 1.28 -16.02 3.13
CA ALA A 70 1.13 -15.98 1.68
C ALA A 70 1.92 -17.11 1.01
N ALA A 71 1.29 -17.84 0.08
CA ALA A 71 1.95 -18.92 -0.67
C ALA A 71 2.99 -18.36 -1.66
N SER A 72 2.73 -17.17 -2.23
CA SER A 72 3.64 -16.50 -3.15
C SER A 72 5.04 -16.25 -2.57
N LEU A 73 5.20 -16.18 -1.25
CA LEU A 73 6.50 -16.07 -0.59
C LEU A 73 7.42 -17.26 -0.87
N ASP A 74 6.86 -18.44 -1.09
CA ASP A 74 7.59 -19.65 -1.41
C ASP A 74 7.54 -19.93 -2.92
N ASP A 75 6.37 -19.76 -3.56
CA ASP A 75 6.15 -20.06 -4.98
C ASP A 75 6.92 -19.10 -5.92
N ARG A 76 7.30 -17.91 -5.44
CA ARG A 76 8.05 -16.89 -6.19
C ARG A 76 9.49 -16.70 -5.70
N ALA A 77 9.95 -17.54 -4.75
CA ALA A 77 11.28 -17.40 -4.12
C ALA A 77 12.44 -17.36 -5.12
N ASP A 78 12.34 -18.11 -6.22
CA ASP A 78 13.38 -18.15 -7.28
C ASP A 78 13.18 -17.07 -8.37
N LEU A 79 12.06 -16.34 -8.33
CA LEU A 79 11.67 -15.35 -9.35
C LEU A 79 11.86 -13.92 -8.86
N ASP A 80 11.72 -13.70 -7.56
CA ASP A 80 11.88 -12.38 -6.94
C ASP A 80 13.29 -12.20 -6.40
N PRO A 81 14.12 -11.34 -7.02
CA PRO A 81 15.51 -11.15 -6.57
C PRO A 81 15.64 -10.24 -5.34
N PHE A 82 14.57 -9.59 -4.90
CA PHE A 82 14.60 -8.58 -3.84
C PHE A 82 13.97 -9.05 -2.54
N THR A 83 12.94 -9.91 -2.61
CA THR A 83 12.14 -10.30 -1.46
C THR A 83 12.27 -11.79 -1.19
N SER A 84 12.57 -12.15 0.04
CA SER A 84 12.63 -13.55 0.48
C SER A 84 11.92 -13.73 1.81
N ARG A 85 11.35 -14.90 2.05
CA ARG A 85 10.73 -15.28 3.33
C ARG A 85 11.67 -15.02 4.51
N ALA A 86 12.92 -15.48 4.41
CA ALA A 86 13.90 -15.31 5.50
C ALA A 86 14.19 -13.81 5.80
N GLY A 87 14.28 -12.98 4.77
CA GLY A 87 14.43 -11.53 4.94
C GLY A 87 13.21 -10.88 5.62
N LEU A 88 12.01 -11.30 5.23
CA LEU A 88 10.78 -10.81 5.86
C LEU A 88 10.65 -11.28 7.31
N GLU A 89 10.98 -12.54 7.63
CA GLU A 89 10.99 -13.07 9.01
C GLU A 89 11.92 -12.25 9.91
N MET A 90 13.12 -11.93 9.43
CA MET A 90 14.06 -11.07 10.16
C MET A 90 13.47 -9.67 10.40
N ASN A 91 12.83 -9.08 9.39
CA ASN A 91 12.19 -7.76 9.49
C ASN A 91 11.01 -7.78 10.45
N VAL A 92 10.15 -8.82 10.43
CA VAL A 92 9.06 -9.03 11.39
C VAL A 92 9.60 -9.05 12.82
N GLY A 93 10.66 -9.85 13.06
CA GLY A 93 11.28 -9.95 14.38
C GLY A 93 11.80 -8.61 14.90
N ALA A 94 12.46 -7.84 14.02
CA ALA A 94 13.02 -6.52 14.36
C ALA A 94 11.91 -5.46 14.58
N TYR A 95 10.85 -5.51 13.77
CA TYR A 95 9.75 -4.52 13.83
C TYR A 95 8.79 -4.80 14.98
N LEU A 96 8.31 -6.03 15.13
CA LEU A 96 7.29 -6.38 16.13
C LEU A 96 7.85 -6.61 17.52
N GLN A 97 9.08 -7.09 17.65
CA GLN A 97 9.70 -7.41 18.95
C GLN A 97 8.80 -8.27 19.87
N GLY A 98 8.12 -9.26 19.28
CA GLY A 98 7.23 -10.17 19.98
C GLY A 98 5.77 -9.71 20.13
N GLN A 99 5.40 -8.56 19.54
CA GLN A 99 4.00 -8.15 19.46
C GLN A 99 3.23 -9.03 18.47
N ASP A 100 1.90 -9.01 18.55
CA ASP A 100 1.01 -9.83 17.70
C ASP A 100 1.16 -9.45 16.21
N PRO A 101 1.59 -10.38 15.36
CA PRO A 101 1.71 -10.13 13.92
C PRO A 101 0.35 -9.93 13.23
N LYS A 102 -0.78 -10.24 13.88
CA LYS A 102 -2.14 -9.97 13.37
C LYS A 102 -2.70 -8.63 13.84
N ALA A 103 -1.97 -7.88 14.67
CA ALA A 103 -2.43 -6.55 15.07
C ALA A 103 -2.73 -5.69 13.83
N PRO A 104 -3.93 -5.09 13.67
CA PRO A 104 -4.30 -4.33 12.48
C PRO A 104 -3.37 -3.15 12.18
N SER A 105 -2.73 -2.58 13.20
CA SER A 105 -1.75 -1.50 13.07
C SER A 105 -0.39 -1.96 12.51
N ALA A 106 -0.11 -3.27 12.57
CA ALA A 106 1.11 -3.88 12.03
C ALA A 106 0.83 -4.63 10.71
N SER A 107 -0.30 -5.33 10.64
CA SER A 107 -0.79 -6.07 9.49
C SER A 107 -2.16 -5.55 9.08
N PRO A 108 -2.21 -4.46 8.32
CA PRO A 108 -3.48 -3.80 7.97
C PRO A 108 -4.40 -4.63 7.08
N LEU A 109 -3.95 -5.77 6.57
CA LEU A 109 -4.80 -6.78 5.93
C LEU A 109 -5.92 -7.27 6.87
N PHE A 110 -5.71 -7.23 8.20
CA PHE A 110 -6.68 -7.63 9.23
C PHE A 110 -7.51 -6.48 9.79
N ALA A 111 -7.35 -5.27 9.25
CA ALA A 111 -8.13 -4.09 9.67
C ALA A 111 -9.52 -4.07 9.02
N ASP A 112 -10.40 -3.22 9.54
CA ASP A 112 -11.60 -2.81 8.82
C ASP A 112 -11.20 -1.87 7.66
N LEU A 113 -11.51 -2.28 6.43
CA LEU A 113 -11.20 -1.55 5.21
C LEU A 113 -12.37 -0.72 4.68
N ALA A 114 -13.55 -0.81 5.31
CA ALA A 114 -14.71 -0.04 4.86
C ALA A 114 -14.44 1.48 4.93
N GLY A 115 -14.93 2.21 3.94
CA GLY A 115 -14.80 3.67 3.90
C GLY A 115 -13.41 4.21 3.52
N LEU A 116 -12.44 3.34 3.20
CA LEU A 116 -11.14 3.80 2.70
C LEU A 116 -11.26 4.45 1.31
N PRO A 117 -10.33 5.37 0.96
CA PRO A 117 -10.37 6.09 -0.30
C PRO A 117 -10.09 5.18 -1.50
N PRO A 118 -10.38 5.63 -2.74
CA PRO A 118 -9.97 4.96 -3.95
C PRO A 118 -8.50 4.56 -3.91
N THR A 119 -8.20 3.31 -4.24
CA THR A 119 -6.86 2.74 -4.08
C THR A 119 -6.38 2.06 -5.36
N LEU A 120 -5.19 2.45 -5.83
CA LEU A 120 -4.46 1.77 -6.88
C LEU A 120 -3.45 0.81 -6.23
N ILE A 121 -3.48 -0.47 -6.63
CA ILE A 121 -2.53 -1.48 -6.20
C ILE A 121 -1.77 -1.99 -7.43
N LEU A 122 -0.44 -1.96 -7.39
CA LEU A 122 0.43 -2.52 -8.41
C LEU A 122 1.26 -3.65 -7.81
N VAL A 123 1.32 -4.80 -8.50
CA VAL A 123 2.13 -5.96 -8.09
C VAL A 123 2.57 -6.74 -9.33
N GLY A 124 3.72 -7.38 -9.29
CA GLY A 124 4.21 -8.23 -10.38
C GLY A 124 3.78 -9.70 -10.22
N THR A 125 3.69 -10.45 -11.35
CA THR A 125 3.43 -11.90 -11.28
C THR A 125 4.57 -12.69 -10.66
N ASN A 126 5.80 -12.15 -10.69
CA ASN A 126 6.99 -12.74 -10.08
C ASN A 126 7.32 -12.17 -8.69
N ASP A 127 6.45 -11.31 -8.14
CA ASP A 127 6.63 -10.67 -6.84
C ASP A 127 6.27 -11.64 -5.69
N ALA A 128 7.14 -11.77 -4.71
CA ALA A 128 6.90 -12.59 -3.53
C ALA A 128 5.69 -12.11 -2.70
N LEU A 129 5.30 -10.82 -2.81
CA LEU A 129 4.12 -10.24 -2.15
C LEU A 129 2.85 -10.24 -3.02
N LEU A 130 2.82 -11.03 -4.11
CA LEU A 130 1.66 -11.15 -5.00
C LEU A 130 0.37 -11.48 -4.23
N ASP A 131 0.43 -12.45 -3.32
CA ASP A 131 -0.76 -12.85 -2.56
C ASP A 131 -1.21 -11.77 -1.56
N ASP A 132 -0.28 -11.00 -0.98
CA ASP A 132 -0.63 -9.88 -0.11
C ASP A 132 -1.46 -8.84 -0.87
N ALA A 133 -1.02 -8.47 -2.07
CA ALA A 133 -1.71 -7.51 -2.92
C ALA A 133 -3.07 -8.02 -3.41
N THR A 134 -3.16 -9.29 -3.84
CA THR A 134 -4.40 -9.87 -4.36
C THR A 134 -5.43 -10.09 -3.25
N ARG A 135 -5.00 -10.56 -2.06
CA ARG A 135 -5.85 -10.69 -0.87
C ARG A 135 -6.37 -9.33 -0.41
N LEU A 136 -5.50 -8.31 -0.40
CA LEU A 136 -5.90 -6.93 -0.09
C LEU A 136 -6.97 -6.42 -1.06
N ASN A 137 -6.76 -6.58 -2.38
CA ASN A 137 -7.75 -6.20 -3.39
C ASN A 137 -9.11 -6.85 -3.11
N ASP A 138 -9.12 -8.16 -2.84
CA ASP A 138 -10.36 -8.90 -2.62
C ASP A 138 -11.09 -8.45 -1.36
N LEU A 139 -10.37 -8.21 -0.27
CA LEU A 139 -10.93 -7.74 0.99
C LEU A 139 -11.46 -6.31 0.87
N ALA A 140 -10.68 -5.40 0.27
CA ALA A 140 -11.08 -4.01 0.10
C ALA A 140 -12.31 -3.87 -0.82
N ARG A 141 -12.37 -4.61 -1.92
CA ARG A 141 -13.56 -4.65 -2.80
C ARG A 141 -14.80 -5.17 -2.08
N ARG A 142 -14.67 -6.22 -1.24
CA ARG A 142 -15.78 -6.72 -0.42
C ARG A 142 -16.24 -5.71 0.62
N ALA A 143 -15.33 -4.86 1.10
CA ALA A 143 -15.63 -3.74 2.01
C ALA A 143 -16.21 -2.51 1.29
N GLY A 144 -16.38 -2.56 -0.05
CA GLY A 144 -16.95 -1.46 -0.85
C GLY A 144 -15.96 -0.40 -1.29
N VAL A 145 -14.64 -0.63 -1.12
CA VAL A 145 -13.59 0.30 -1.57
C VAL A 145 -13.44 0.21 -3.10
N ALA A 146 -13.31 1.35 -3.75
CA ALA A 146 -12.97 1.44 -5.18
C ALA A 146 -11.49 1.07 -5.38
N VAL A 147 -11.20 -0.17 -5.80
CA VAL A 147 -9.84 -0.65 -6.01
C VAL A 147 -9.58 -0.91 -7.48
N THR A 148 -8.47 -0.37 -7.97
CA THR A 148 -7.83 -0.76 -9.23
C THR A 148 -6.60 -1.62 -8.91
N LEU A 149 -6.60 -2.89 -9.32
CA LEU A 149 -5.46 -3.79 -9.18
C LEU A 149 -4.81 -3.97 -10.56
N ASN A 150 -3.52 -3.66 -10.66
CA ASN A 150 -2.67 -3.98 -11.80
C ASN A 150 -1.69 -5.09 -11.39
N VAL A 151 -1.82 -6.26 -12.02
CA VAL A 151 -0.87 -7.38 -11.88
C VAL A 151 -0.03 -7.42 -13.15
N ALA A 152 1.19 -6.89 -13.08
CA ALA A 152 2.08 -6.77 -14.24
C ALA A 152 2.79 -8.10 -14.51
N ASP A 153 2.67 -8.60 -15.74
CA ASP A 153 3.25 -9.87 -16.12
C ASP A 153 4.78 -9.84 -16.13
N GLU A 154 5.40 -10.91 -15.64
CA GLU A 154 6.84 -11.10 -15.49
C GLU A 154 7.56 -10.04 -14.64
N MET A 155 6.84 -9.11 -14.02
CA MET A 155 7.44 -8.11 -13.13
C MET A 155 7.64 -8.69 -11.72
N TYR A 156 8.68 -8.19 -11.06
CA TYR A 156 9.09 -8.56 -9.70
C TYR A 156 8.89 -7.38 -8.73
N HIS A 157 9.27 -7.58 -7.49
CA HIS A 157 9.07 -6.62 -6.41
C HIS A 157 9.55 -5.22 -6.77
N MET A 158 8.70 -4.20 -6.57
CA MET A 158 8.98 -2.77 -6.77
C MET A 158 9.50 -2.38 -8.17
N TRP A 159 9.16 -3.10 -9.24
CA TRP A 159 9.66 -2.79 -10.59
C TRP A 159 9.45 -1.33 -11.05
N PRO A 160 8.44 -0.56 -10.60
CA PRO A 160 8.25 0.82 -11.05
C PRO A 160 9.42 1.74 -10.76
N ILE A 161 10.26 1.44 -9.74
CA ILE A 161 11.48 2.22 -9.44
C ILE A 161 12.51 2.17 -10.58
N MET A 162 12.39 1.20 -11.50
CA MET A 162 13.31 0.99 -12.62
C MET A 162 12.91 1.76 -13.89
N SER A 163 12.09 2.79 -13.77
CA SER A 163 11.55 3.57 -14.90
C SER A 163 12.60 4.21 -15.81
N SER A 164 13.84 4.36 -15.34
CA SER A 164 14.94 4.91 -16.16
C SER A 164 15.33 3.99 -17.33
N PHE A 165 15.15 2.66 -17.21
CA PHE A 165 15.56 1.69 -18.22
C PHE A 165 14.50 0.64 -18.58
N LEU A 166 13.48 0.39 -17.74
CA LEU A 166 12.44 -0.61 -17.95
C LEU A 166 11.17 0.04 -18.53
N PRO A 167 10.71 -0.37 -19.74
CA PRO A 167 9.49 0.19 -20.34
C PRO A 167 8.24 -0.02 -19.51
N GLU A 168 8.07 -1.21 -18.92
CA GLU A 168 6.95 -1.60 -18.07
C GLU A 168 6.89 -0.72 -16.81
N ALA A 169 8.05 -0.37 -16.25
CA ALA A 169 8.13 0.55 -15.13
C ALA A 169 7.71 1.98 -15.50
N ARG A 170 8.06 2.45 -16.72
CA ARG A 170 7.57 3.76 -17.22
C ARG A 170 6.05 3.78 -17.37
N GLN A 171 5.48 2.68 -17.88
CA GLN A 171 4.03 2.54 -18.00
C GLN A 171 3.36 2.57 -16.62
N ALA A 172 3.90 1.86 -15.63
CA ALA A 172 3.40 1.87 -14.26
C ALA A 172 3.45 3.28 -13.63
N VAL A 173 4.55 4.02 -13.83
CA VAL A 173 4.68 5.41 -13.36
C VAL A 173 3.68 6.33 -14.05
N GLN A 174 3.41 6.14 -15.34
CA GLN A 174 2.38 6.88 -16.07
C GLN A 174 0.98 6.59 -15.50
N GLU A 175 0.64 5.33 -15.28
CA GLU A 175 -0.64 4.89 -14.69
C GLU A 175 -0.84 5.51 -13.29
N ILE A 176 0.21 5.48 -12.43
CA ILE A 176 0.19 6.16 -11.13
C ILE A 176 -0.11 7.65 -11.30
N GLY A 177 0.56 8.32 -12.24
CA GLY A 177 0.36 9.74 -12.49
C GLY A 177 -1.06 10.07 -12.99
N GLU A 178 -1.65 9.22 -13.84
CA GLU A 178 -3.03 9.36 -14.31
C GLU A 178 -4.02 9.16 -13.17
N PHE A 179 -3.83 8.12 -12.34
CA PHE A 179 -4.65 7.85 -11.18
C PHE A 179 -4.62 9.00 -10.17
N VAL A 180 -3.44 9.53 -9.86
CA VAL A 180 -3.28 10.68 -8.94
C VAL A 180 -4.03 11.89 -9.48
N ARG A 181 -3.83 12.26 -10.77
CA ARG A 181 -4.53 13.42 -11.37
C ARG A 181 -6.04 13.27 -11.36
N ALA A 182 -6.55 12.06 -11.62
CA ALA A 182 -7.99 11.79 -11.62
C ALA A 182 -8.64 12.01 -10.25
N HIS A 183 -7.89 11.83 -9.15
CA HIS A 183 -8.42 11.93 -7.80
C HIS A 183 -8.08 13.25 -7.08
N THR A 184 -7.15 14.05 -7.62
CA THR A 184 -6.74 15.33 -6.99
C THR A 184 -7.18 16.58 -7.73
N ASN A 185 -7.69 16.45 -8.96
CA ASN A 185 -8.19 17.60 -9.73
C ASN A 185 -9.71 17.76 -9.57
N PRO A 186 -10.19 18.87 -8.95
CA PRO A 186 -11.62 19.09 -8.70
C PRO A 186 -12.45 19.43 -9.95
N SER A 187 -11.87 19.47 -11.14
CA SER A 187 -12.48 20.15 -12.30
C SER A 187 -13.35 19.27 -13.22
N ASP A 188 -13.57 17.97 -12.95
CA ASP A 188 -14.32 17.10 -13.88
C ASP A 188 -15.65 16.52 -13.34
N HIS A 189 -16.14 16.96 -12.19
CA HIS A 189 -17.43 16.50 -11.67
C HIS A 189 -18.53 17.57 -11.64
N SER A 190 -18.44 18.58 -12.50
CA SER A 190 -19.52 19.53 -12.74
C SER A 190 -20.03 19.41 -14.17
N THR A 191 -20.78 18.36 -14.44
CA THR A 191 -21.74 18.34 -15.56
C THR A 191 -22.95 17.49 -15.18
N ASP A 192 -24.06 18.23 -15.02
CA ASP A 192 -25.48 17.91 -15.14
C ASP A 192 -26.13 17.02 -14.08
#